data_5c1fe97ce6f3a1a18bf5a497eae060d7
#
_entry.id   5c1fe97ce6f3a1a18bf5a497eae060d7
#
_cell.length_a   1.000
_cell.length_b   1.000
_cell.length_c   1.000
_cell.angle_alpha   90.00
_cell.angle_beta   90.00
_cell.angle_gamma   90.00
#
_symmetry.space_group_name_H-M   'P 1'
#
loop_
_entity.id
_entity.type
_entity.pdbx_description
1 polymer ?
#
loop_
_entity_poly.entity_id
_entity_poly.type
_entity_poly.pdbx_seq_one_letter_code
_entity_poly.pdbx_strand_id
1 'polypeptide(L)'
;MKNVKRILALTVSAALAVSCFAGCGNGAKKNSDTIVIGCSGPLTGDAAQYGVAVKNAIELAVKDVNDAGGINGTKLSYVFEDDEADSGDKAVNAYNALKDNGMQVMVGTVTTGSCLAVIEKTKQDNIFQLTPSASAQDVIKNDNCFQVCFTDPSQGKGSADYIAENKLATKIAVIYDSSDAYSSGIFNTFKSEAEAKGLDIVAEQSFTKDSKTDFSAQISAAKNAGADLVFLPIYYQQASLILTPVSYTHLRAHETKA
;
A
#
# COMPACT_ATOMS: atom_id res chain seq x y z
N MET A 1 15.08 -58.84 54.37
CA MET A 1 15.92 -57.89 53.60
C MET A 1 15.71 -57.87 52.09
N LYS A 2 15.39 -59.02 51.41
CA LYS A 2 15.16 -59.00 49.91
C LYS A 2 13.90 -58.26 49.49
N ASN A 3 12.82 -58.28 50.28
CA ASN A 3 11.55 -57.64 49.90
C ASN A 3 11.57 -56.09 50.08
N VAL A 4 12.33 -55.58 51.06
CA VAL A 4 12.48 -54.15 51.26
C VAL A 4 13.25 -53.49 50.09
N LYS A 5 14.27 -54.17 49.54
CA LYS A 5 15.02 -53.67 48.36
C LYS A 5 14.17 -53.66 47.11
N ARG A 6 13.22 -54.59 46.94
CA ARG A 6 12.28 -54.60 45.77
C ARG A 6 11.22 -53.54 45.89
N ILE A 7 10.72 -53.25 47.08
CA ILE A 7 9.75 -52.15 47.31
C ILE A 7 10.43 -50.80 47.09
N LEU A 8 11.68 -50.62 47.55
CA LEU A 8 12.42 -49.39 47.34
C LEU A 8 12.76 -49.14 45.87
N ALA A 9 13.07 -50.22 45.12
CA ALA A 9 13.30 -50.11 43.67
C ALA A 9 12.05 -49.74 42.86
N LEU A 10 10.88 -50.26 43.24
CA LEU A 10 9.59 -49.93 42.61
C LEU A 10 9.14 -48.51 42.92
N THR A 11 9.37 -47.97 44.14
CA THR A 11 9.02 -46.60 44.49
C THR A 11 9.93 -45.57 43.78
N VAL A 12 11.23 -45.85 43.60
CA VAL A 12 12.14 -44.99 42.87
C VAL A 12 11.82 -44.98 41.35
N SER A 13 11.44 -46.13 40.77
CA SER A 13 11.04 -46.20 39.38
C SER A 13 9.72 -45.48 39.11
N ALA A 14 8.78 -45.53 40.02
CA ALA A 14 7.51 -44.77 39.92
C ALA A 14 7.72 -43.26 40.06
N ALA A 15 8.65 -42.82 40.92
CA ALA A 15 9.00 -41.38 41.09
C ALA A 15 9.73 -40.83 39.86
N LEU A 16 10.57 -41.62 39.16
CA LEU A 16 11.23 -41.21 37.93
C LEU A 16 10.27 -41.17 36.74
N ALA A 17 9.25 -42.02 36.70
CA ALA A 17 8.23 -41.97 35.62
C ALA A 17 7.33 -40.73 35.76
N VAL A 18 7.01 -40.29 36.94
CA VAL A 18 6.18 -39.08 37.17
C VAL A 18 6.97 -37.79 36.86
N SER A 19 8.30 -37.80 37.04
CA SER A 19 9.12 -36.61 36.69
C SER A 19 9.30 -36.42 35.19
N CYS A 20 9.15 -37.47 34.36
CA CYS A 20 9.19 -37.32 32.90
C CYS A 20 7.90 -36.69 32.31
N PHE A 21 6.77 -36.72 33.04
CA PHE A 21 5.53 -36.10 32.59
C PHE A 21 5.39 -34.63 33.06
N ALA A 22 6.20 -34.18 34.01
CA ALA A 22 6.19 -32.82 34.50
C ALA A 22 7.12 -31.86 33.70
N GLY A 23 7.88 -32.38 32.72
CA GLY A 23 8.90 -31.64 31.97
C GLY A 23 8.42 -30.98 30.66
N CYS A 24 7.17 -31.18 30.26
CA CYS A 24 6.63 -30.60 29.02
C CYS A 24 5.57 -29.52 29.26
N GLY A 25 5.74 -28.72 30.24
CA GLY A 25 4.78 -27.68 30.59
C GLY A 25 5.42 -26.38 31.04
N ASN A 26 6.20 -25.72 30.18
CA ASN A 26 6.30 -24.25 30.25
C ASN A 26 7.12 -23.73 29.07
N GLY A 27 6.44 -23.29 28.07
CA GLY A 27 6.97 -22.64 26.88
C GLY A 27 5.94 -22.54 25.77
N ALA A 28 4.68 -22.88 26.04
CA ALA A 28 3.62 -22.45 25.16
C ALA A 28 3.57 -20.94 25.23
N LYS A 29 4.26 -20.24 24.29
CA LYS A 29 3.80 -18.93 23.87
C LYS A 29 2.27 -19.04 23.84
N LYS A 30 1.53 -18.18 24.57
CA LYS A 30 0.12 -17.99 24.32
C LYS A 30 -0.01 -17.89 22.80
N ASN A 31 -0.50 -18.94 22.16
CA ASN A 31 -1.09 -18.76 20.84
C ASN A 31 -2.14 -17.69 21.07
N SER A 32 -1.95 -16.52 20.52
CA SER A 32 -3.03 -15.56 20.45
C SER A 32 -4.15 -16.30 19.73
N ASP A 33 -5.32 -16.43 20.36
CA ASP A 33 -6.48 -17.08 19.74
C ASP A 33 -6.97 -16.33 18.48
N THR A 34 -6.17 -15.39 17.99
CA THR A 34 -6.43 -14.53 16.84
C THR A 34 -5.19 -14.33 16.00
N ILE A 35 -5.37 -14.24 14.67
CA ILE A 35 -4.35 -13.77 13.74
C ILE A 35 -4.49 -12.24 13.65
N VAL A 36 -3.40 -11.53 13.95
CA VAL A 36 -3.39 -10.05 13.91
C VAL A 36 -2.92 -9.56 12.55
N ILE A 37 -3.80 -8.89 11.84
CA ILE A 37 -3.51 -8.20 10.58
C ILE A 37 -3.08 -6.77 10.93
N GLY A 38 -1.85 -6.40 10.58
CA GLY A 38 -1.39 -5.01 10.66
C GLY A 38 -1.73 -4.29 9.37
N CYS A 39 -2.26 -3.09 9.49
CA CYS A 39 -2.65 -2.28 8.35
C CYS A 39 -2.10 -0.86 8.52
N SER A 40 -1.57 -0.26 7.46
CA SER A 40 -1.28 1.16 7.46
C SER A 40 -1.71 1.83 6.16
N GLY A 41 -2.04 3.09 6.28
CA GLY A 41 -2.45 3.94 5.19
C GLY A 41 -2.89 5.30 5.71
N PRO A 42 -3.06 6.30 4.84
CA PRO A 42 -3.43 7.64 5.26
C PRO A 42 -4.86 7.67 5.81
N LEU A 43 -5.01 8.00 7.08
CA LEU A 43 -6.31 8.32 7.69
C LEU A 43 -6.53 9.82 7.79
N THR A 44 -5.45 10.59 7.68
CA THR A 44 -5.45 12.04 7.68
C THR A 44 -4.68 12.59 6.46
N GLY A 45 -4.76 13.90 6.22
CA GLY A 45 -4.07 14.57 5.10
C GLY A 45 -4.74 14.38 3.74
N ASP A 46 -4.00 14.73 2.69
CA ASP A 46 -4.51 14.88 1.32
C ASP A 46 -4.97 13.58 0.66
N ALA A 47 -4.49 12.43 1.13
CA ALA A 47 -4.82 11.11 0.60
C ALA A 47 -5.75 10.30 1.53
N ALA A 48 -6.33 10.93 2.55
CA ALA A 48 -7.10 10.25 3.59
C ALA A 48 -8.26 9.39 3.07
N GLN A 49 -8.93 9.80 1.99
CA GLN A 49 -10.05 9.03 1.44
C GLN A 49 -9.64 7.62 1.00
N TYR A 50 -8.42 7.45 0.48
CA TYR A 50 -7.92 6.13 0.08
C TYR A 50 -7.71 5.22 1.29
N GLY A 51 -7.04 5.72 2.35
CA GLY A 51 -6.78 4.93 3.56
C GLY A 51 -8.05 4.59 4.32
N VAL A 52 -9.00 5.54 4.43
CA VAL A 52 -10.31 5.30 5.04
C VAL A 52 -11.09 4.22 4.28
N ALA A 53 -11.08 4.26 2.94
CA ALA A 53 -11.76 3.23 2.13
C ALA A 53 -11.13 1.85 2.35
N VAL A 54 -9.80 1.76 2.38
CA VAL A 54 -9.09 0.51 2.65
C VAL A 54 -9.37 0.00 4.06
N LYS A 55 -9.35 0.87 5.06
CA LYS A 55 -9.69 0.52 6.45
C LYS A 55 -11.09 -0.09 6.54
N ASN A 56 -12.08 0.56 5.94
CA ASN A 56 -13.46 0.07 5.94
C ASN A 56 -13.58 -1.31 5.25
N ALA A 57 -12.85 -1.51 4.16
CA ALA A 57 -12.83 -2.80 3.45
C ALA A 57 -12.18 -3.91 4.30
N ILE A 58 -11.09 -3.62 5.00
CA ILE A 58 -10.44 -4.56 5.91
C ILE A 58 -11.36 -4.93 7.08
N GLU A 59 -12.03 -3.93 7.67
CA GLU A 59 -12.99 -4.15 8.75
C GLU A 59 -14.12 -5.08 8.32
N LEU A 60 -14.68 -4.84 7.14
CA LEU A 60 -15.72 -5.70 6.57
C LEU A 60 -15.20 -7.12 6.31
N ALA A 61 -14.03 -7.25 5.68
CA ALA A 61 -13.43 -8.56 5.38
C ALA A 61 -13.11 -9.36 6.65
N VAL A 62 -12.55 -8.73 7.67
CA VAL A 62 -12.28 -9.36 8.97
C VAL A 62 -13.59 -9.81 9.62
N LYS A 63 -14.63 -8.99 9.58
CA LYS A 63 -15.96 -9.35 10.08
C LYS A 63 -16.51 -10.58 9.37
N ASP A 64 -16.51 -10.59 8.03
CA ASP A 64 -17.07 -11.66 7.21
C ASP A 64 -16.35 -12.99 7.46
N VAL A 65 -15.01 -12.96 7.50
CA VAL A 65 -14.20 -14.15 7.83
C VAL A 65 -14.50 -14.66 9.22
N ASN A 66 -14.65 -13.76 10.18
CA ASN A 66 -14.94 -14.12 11.57
C ASN A 66 -16.37 -14.69 11.74
N ASP A 67 -17.35 -14.13 11.04
CA ASP A 67 -18.73 -14.65 11.06
C ASP A 67 -18.81 -16.04 10.43
N ALA A 68 -18.00 -16.31 9.41
CA ALA A 68 -17.85 -17.64 8.80
C ALA A 68 -17.07 -18.67 9.66
N GLY A 69 -16.63 -18.29 10.86
CA GLY A 69 -15.94 -19.19 11.79
C GLY A 69 -14.44 -18.95 11.91
N GLY A 70 -13.88 -18.02 11.14
CA GLY A 70 -12.43 -17.74 11.11
C GLY A 70 -11.67 -18.65 10.16
N ILE A 71 -10.35 -18.59 10.20
CA ILE A 71 -9.46 -19.44 9.42
C ILE A 71 -9.11 -20.68 10.25
N ASN A 72 -9.62 -21.86 9.87
CA ASN A 72 -9.46 -23.09 10.65
C ASN A 72 -9.87 -22.94 12.13
N GLY A 73 -10.93 -22.15 12.40
CA GLY A 73 -11.40 -21.88 13.75
C GLY A 73 -10.70 -20.71 14.46
N THR A 74 -9.62 -20.18 13.90
CA THR A 74 -8.89 -19.02 14.45
C THR A 74 -9.50 -17.73 13.91
N LYS A 75 -9.84 -16.83 14.82
CA LYS A 75 -10.40 -15.51 14.46
C LYS A 75 -9.31 -14.54 13.98
N LEU A 76 -9.71 -13.57 13.19
CA LEU A 76 -8.88 -12.45 12.77
C LEU A 76 -9.12 -11.24 13.69
N SER A 77 -8.07 -10.48 13.94
CA SER A 77 -8.15 -9.10 14.41
C SER A 77 -7.32 -8.20 13.51
N TYR A 78 -7.52 -6.89 13.56
CA TYR A 78 -6.70 -5.95 12.81
C TYR A 78 -6.34 -4.74 13.67
N VAL A 79 -5.20 -4.15 13.34
CA VAL A 79 -4.75 -2.85 13.85
C VAL A 79 -4.45 -1.97 12.64
N PHE A 80 -4.92 -0.73 12.66
CA PHE A 80 -4.69 0.22 11.58
C PHE A 80 -3.97 1.46 12.10
N GLU A 81 -2.82 1.78 11.51
CA GLU A 81 -2.01 2.95 11.83
C GLU A 81 -2.06 3.98 10.68
N ASP A 82 -2.11 5.26 11.05
CA ASP A 82 -2.07 6.36 10.10
C ASP A 82 -0.63 6.64 9.67
N ASP A 83 -0.31 6.46 8.40
CA ASP A 83 1.00 6.79 7.81
C ASP A 83 1.02 8.15 7.10
N GLU A 84 -0.13 8.84 7.05
CA GLU A 84 -0.33 10.16 6.42
C GLU A 84 0.13 10.23 4.96
N ALA A 85 0.26 9.08 4.27
CA ALA A 85 0.87 8.94 2.94
C ALA A 85 2.34 9.43 2.90
N ASP A 86 3.03 9.41 4.03
CA ASP A 86 4.43 9.82 4.12
C ASP A 86 5.38 8.74 3.57
N SER A 87 6.36 9.15 2.79
CA SER A 87 7.38 8.26 2.22
C SER A 87 8.60 8.07 3.11
N GLY A 88 8.53 8.48 4.36
CA GLY A 88 9.64 8.48 5.30
C GLY A 88 9.27 8.00 6.70
N ASP A 89 9.57 8.82 7.68
CA ASP A 89 9.53 8.45 9.10
C ASP A 89 8.14 8.04 9.59
N LYS A 90 7.07 8.65 9.12
CA LYS A 90 5.71 8.32 9.58
C LYS A 90 5.30 6.92 9.14
N ALA A 91 5.57 6.53 7.90
CA ALA A 91 5.32 5.17 7.42
C ALA A 91 6.12 4.13 8.21
N VAL A 92 7.40 4.43 8.51
CA VAL A 92 8.25 3.58 9.33
C VAL A 92 7.76 3.48 10.77
N ASN A 93 7.31 4.58 11.36
CA ASN A 93 6.76 4.60 12.72
C ASN A 93 5.45 3.81 12.80
N ALA A 94 4.55 3.98 11.82
CA ALA A 94 3.34 3.19 11.70
C ALA A 94 3.65 1.68 11.63
N TYR A 95 4.61 1.28 10.80
CA TYR A 95 5.06 -0.11 10.71
C TYR A 95 5.58 -0.64 12.06
N ASN A 96 6.42 0.12 12.76
CA ASN A 96 6.94 -0.29 14.07
C ASN A 96 5.80 -0.43 15.10
N ALA A 97 4.85 0.50 15.13
CA ALA A 97 3.68 0.42 16.00
C ALA A 97 2.85 -0.85 15.72
N LEU A 98 2.65 -1.21 14.45
CA LEU A 98 1.97 -2.45 14.07
C LEU A 98 2.69 -3.69 14.61
N LYS A 99 4.03 -3.72 14.54
CA LYS A 99 4.83 -4.81 15.12
C LYS A 99 4.66 -4.91 16.63
N ASP A 100 4.72 -3.77 17.30
CA ASP A 100 4.56 -3.72 18.77
C ASP A 100 3.16 -4.18 19.19
N ASN A 101 2.14 -3.99 18.35
CA ASN A 101 0.79 -4.50 18.49
C ASN A 101 0.62 -5.97 18.07
N GLY A 102 1.69 -6.67 17.73
CA GLY A 102 1.69 -8.10 17.45
C GLY A 102 1.26 -8.49 16.05
N MET A 103 1.42 -7.61 15.06
CA MET A 103 1.17 -7.90 13.65
C MET A 103 1.88 -9.17 13.19
N GLN A 104 1.17 -10.06 12.51
CA GLN A 104 1.68 -11.30 11.92
C GLN A 104 1.74 -11.26 10.40
N VAL A 105 0.82 -10.53 9.78
CA VAL A 105 0.78 -10.26 8.33
C VAL A 105 0.41 -8.79 8.12
N MET A 106 0.86 -8.19 7.02
CA MET A 106 0.59 -6.79 6.71
C MET A 106 -0.31 -6.67 5.48
N VAL A 107 -1.39 -5.91 5.61
CA VAL A 107 -2.21 -5.41 4.50
C VAL A 107 -2.02 -3.90 4.43
N GLY A 108 -1.21 -3.45 3.50
CA GLY A 108 -0.78 -2.05 3.36
C GLY A 108 0.70 -2.00 2.90
N THR A 109 1.29 -0.84 2.71
CA THR A 109 0.61 0.46 2.86
C THR A 109 -0.29 0.77 1.66
N VAL A 110 -1.03 1.88 1.73
CA VAL A 110 -2.00 2.27 0.68
C VAL A 110 -1.32 3.04 -0.46
N THR A 111 -0.38 3.93 -0.15
CA THR A 111 0.33 4.74 -1.15
C THR A 111 1.71 4.17 -1.48
N THR A 112 2.18 4.43 -2.70
CA THR A 112 3.47 3.94 -3.20
C THR A 112 4.64 4.42 -2.33
N GLY A 113 4.70 5.69 -1.98
CA GLY A 113 5.78 6.26 -1.17
C GLY A 113 5.93 5.58 0.18
N SER A 114 4.82 5.45 0.93
CA SER A 114 4.78 4.75 2.21
C SER A 114 5.16 3.27 2.07
N CYS A 115 4.72 2.61 0.98
CA CYS A 115 5.04 1.21 0.73
C CYS A 115 6.54 0.99 0.53
N LEU A 116 7.17 1.80 -0.31
CA LEU A 116 8.61 1.74 -0.56
C LEU A 116 9.43 2.00 0.71
N ALA A 117 8.93 2.81 1.65
CA ALA A 117 9.59 3.06 2.92
C ALA A 117 9.65 1.85 3.85
N VAL A 118 8.72 0.88 3.71
CA VAL A 118 8.59 -0.25 4.64
C VAL A 118 8.94 -1.62 4.05
N ILE A 119 9.00 -1.80 2.74
CA ILE A 119 9.22 -3.12 2.11
C ILE A 119 10.52 -3.82 2.54
N GLU A 120 11.60 -3.07 2.79
CA GLU A 120 12.84 -3.66 3.29
C GLU A 120 12.72 -4.10 4.75
N LYS A 121 11.90 -3.42 5.53
CA LYS A 121 11.64 -3.79 6.93
C LYS A 121 10.77 -5.05 7.01
N THR A 122 9.71 -5.14 6.20
CA THR A 122 8.88 -6.33 6.13
C THR A 122 9.68 -7.54 5.67
N LYS A 123 10.65 -7.35 4.74
CA LYS A 123 11.56 -8.41 4.32
C LYS A 123 12.47 -8.87 5.45
N GLN A 124 13.14 -7.92 6.15
CA GLN A 124 14.03 -8.23 7.29
C GLN A 124 13.30 -8.97 8.40
N ASP A 125 12.05 -8.60 8.66
CA ASP A 125 11.22 -9.19 9.71
C ASP A 125 10.47 -10.44 9.24
N ASN A 126 10.63 -10.84 7.96
CA ASN A 126 9.91 -11.96 7.33
C ASN A 126 8.38 -11.85 7.45
N ILE A 127 7.85 -10.64 7.31
CA ILE A 127 6.41 -10.35 7.34
C ILE A 127 5.87 -10.38 5.91
N PHE A 128 4.86 -11.20 5.63
CA PHE A 128 4.09 -11.14 4.38
C PHE A 128 3.41 -9.79 4.27
N GLN A 129 3.58 -9.13 3.12
CA GLN A 129 2.97 -7.83 2.84
C GLN A 129 2.14 -7.88 1.57
N LEU A 130 0.88 -7.45 1.67
CA LEU A 130 -0.02 -7.27 0.54
C LEU A 130 -0.47 -5.81 0.48
N THR A 131 -0.03 -5.06 -0.54
CA THR A 131 -0.54 -3.71 -0.74
C THR A 131 -1.82 -3.72 -1.57
N PRO A 132 -2.88 -3.00 -1.13
CA PRO A 132 -4.13 -2.92 -1.90
C PRO A 132 -4.01 -2.00 -3.12
N SER A 133 -3.16 -0.96 -3.06
CA SER A 133 -3.17 0.10 -4.07
C SER A 133 -1.83 0.77 -4.38
N ALA A 134 -0.76 0.52 -3.59
CA ALA A 134 0.56 1.00 -3.97
C ALA A 134 0.99 0.33 -5.28
N SER A 135 1.24 1.11 -6.33
CA SER A 135 1.25 0.64 -7.72
C SER A 135 2.60 0.70 -8.42
N ALA A 136 3.64 1.29 -7.80
CA ALA A 136 4.98 1.21 -8.36
C ALA A 136 5.45 -0.24 -8.45
N GLN A 137 6.17 -0.59 -9.53
CA GLN A 137 6.67 -1.95 -9.73
C GLN A 137 7.62 -2.37 -8.61
N ASP A 138 8.37 -1.43 -8.03
CA ASP A 138 9.32 -1.71 -6.98
C ASP A 138 8.70 -2.11 -5.64
N VAL A 139 7.39 -1.92 -5.43
CA VAL A 139 6.72 -2.36 -4.19
C VAL A 139 6.68 -3.88 -4.05
N ILE A 140 6.83 -4.61 -5.14
CA ILE A 140 6.87 -6.08 -5.17
C ILE A 140 8.26 -6.64 -5.53
N LYS A 141 9.32 -5.86 -5.37
CA LYS A 141 10.69 -6.34 -5.68
C LYS A 141 11.17 -7.44 -4.72
N ASN A 142 10.59 -7.54 -3.54
CA ASN A 142 10.89 -8.55 -2.54
C ASN A 142 9.88 -9.71 -2.61
N ASP A 143 10.34 -10.92 -2.32
CA ASP A 143 9.57 -12.16 -2.43
C ASP A 143 8.45 -12.32 -1.39
N ASN A 144 8.42 -11.47 -0.36
CA ASN A 144 7.37 -11.38 0.64
C ASN A 144 6.33 -10.28 0.35
N CYS A 145 6.49 -9.51 -0.73
CA CYS A 145 5.66 -8.36 -1.06
C CYS A 145 4.80 -8.64 -2.30
N PHE A 146 3.51 -8.36 -2.20
CA PHE A 146 2.51 -8.58 -3.25
C PHE A 146 1.63 -7.35 -3.40
N GLN A 147 1.07 -7.13 -4.59
CA GLN A 147 0.12 -6.06 -4.87
C GLN A 147 -1.15 -6.59 -5.55
N VAL A 148 -2.29 -5.96 -5.26
CA VAL A 148 -3.58 -6.31 -5.86
C VAL A 148 -3.85 -5.47 -7.11
N CYS A 149 -3.41 -4.21 -7.10
CA CYS A 149 -3.65 -3.27 -8.19
C CYS A 149 -2.73 -3.50 -9.40
N PHE A 150 -3.06 -2.87 -10.52
CA PHE A 150 -2.18 -2.76 -11.69
C PHE A 150 -0.98 -1.83 -11.38
N THR A 151 0.10 -1.95 -12.17
CA THR A 151 1.33 -1.19 -11.95
C THR A 151 1.30 0.20 -12.59
N ASP A 152 2.14 1.13 -12.10
CA ASP A 152 2.32 2.46 -12.70
C ASP A 152 2.68 2.39 -14.20
N PRO A 153 3.60 1.50 -14.64
CA PRO A 153 3.84 1.30 -16.07
C PRO A 153 2.59 0.91 -16.87
N SER A 154 1.73 0.07 -16.30
CA SER A 154 0.47 -0.32 -16.96
C SER A 154 -0.50 0.86 -17.05
N GLN A 155 -0.55 1.71 -16.02
CA GLN A 155 -1.38 2.94 -16.05
C GLN A 155 -0.90 3.92 -17.11
N GLY A 156 0.41 4.22 -17.13
CA GLY A 156 0.99 5.16 -18.08
C GLY A 156 0.77 4.70 -19.52
N LYS A 157 1.11 3.43 -19.80
CA LYS A 157 0.91 2.84 -21.12
C LYS A 157 -0.55 2.80 -21.52
N GLY A 158 -1.42 2.26 -20.69
CA GLY A 158 -2.85 2.15 -20.99
C GLY A 158 -3.53 3.49 -21.19
N SER A 159 -3.09 4.54 -20.48
CA SER A 159 -3.61 5.90 -20.68
C SER A 159 -3.22 6.47 -22.06
N ALA A 160 -1.97 6.32 -22.48
CA ALA A 160 -1.52 6.78 -23.80
C ALA A 160 -2.21 5.99 -24.93
N ASP A 161 -2.30 4.65 -24.80
CA ASP A 161 -3.03 3.80 -25.74
C ASP A 161 -4.48 4.26 -25.88
N TYR A 162 -5.17 4.46 -24.76
CA TYR A 162 -6.58 4.87 -24.76
C TYR A 162 -6.80 6.23 -25.42
N ILE A 163 -5.93 7.21 -25.14
CA ILE A 163 -6.02 8.53 -25.76
C ILE A 163 -5.83 8.43 -27.28
N ALA A 164 -4.82 7.67 -27.73
CA ALA A 164 -4.52 7.50 -29.14
C ALA A 164 -5.61 6.74 -29.91
N GLU A 165 -6.03 5.58 -29.40
CA GLU A 165 -7.03 4.71 -30.02
C GLU A 165 -8.39 5.37 -30.14
N ASN A 166 -8.80 6.13 -29.14
CA ASN A 166 -10.07 6.86 -29.12
C ASN A 166 -9.97 8.27 -29.72
N LYS A 167 -8.79 8.69 -30.18
CA LYS A 167 -8.54 10.02 -30.77
C LYS A 167 -9.04 11.15 -29.89
N LEU A 168 -8.80 11.05 -28.57
CA LEU A 168 -9.30 12.00 -27.60
C LEU A 168 -8.59 13.34 -27.68
N ALA A 169 -7.30 13.31 -28.05
CA ALA A 169 -6.43 14.47 -28.16
C ALA A 169 -5.23 14.17 -29.03
N THR A 170 -4.56 15.21 -29.52
CA THR A 170 -3.26 15.12 -30.21
C THR A 170 -2.18 15.94 -29.53
N LYS A 171 -2.54 16.96 -28.79
CA LYS A 171 -1.64 17.86 -28.03
C LYS A 171 -1.91 17.74 -26.55
N ILE A 172 -1.00 17.13 -25.82
CA ILE A 172 -1.20 16.79 -24.41
C ILE A 172 -0.29 17.64 -23.54
N ALA A 173 -0.84 18.25 -22.48
CA ALA A 173 -0.05 18.70 -21.38
C ALA A 173 -0.07 17.66 -20.27
N VAL A 174 1.05 17.47 -19.57
CA VAL A 174 1.11 16.63 -18.38
C VAL A 174 1.46 17.50 -17.19
N ILE A 175 0.71 17.32 -16.08
CA ILE A 175 1.04 17.94 -14.80
C ILE A 175 1.18 16.83 -13.76
N TYR A 176 2.38 16.68 -13.18
CA TYR A 176 2.69 15.56 -12.29
C TYR A 176 3.48 16.00 -11.06
N ASP A 177 3.47 15.19 -10.01
CA ASP A 177 4.30 15.39 -8.82
C ASP A 177 5.66 14.71 -9.02
N SER A 178 6.70 15.53 -9.22
CA SER A 178 8.06 15.03 -9.42
C SER A 178 8.72 14.50 -8.14
N SER A 179 8.14 14.78 -6.98
CA SER A 179 8.60 14.27 -5.68
C SER A 179 7.93 12.96 -5.25
N ASP A 180 6.91 12.49 -5.99
CA ASP A 180 6.19 11.27 -5.71
C ASP A 180 6.51 10.16 -6.73
N ALA A 181 6.89 8.97 -6.22
CA ALA A 181 7.28 7.84 -7.04
C ALA A 181 6.11 7.28 -7.89
N TYR A 182 4.88 7.31 -7.38
CA TYR A 182 3.66 6.95 -8.11
C TYR A 182 3.45 7.85 -9.32
N SER A 183 3.42 9.15 -9.08
CA SER A 183 3.16 10.16 -10.11
C SER A 183 4.23 10.14 -11.22
N SER A 184 5.52 10.13 -10.80
CA SER A 184 6.66 10.06 -11.72
C SER A 184 6.71 8.76 -12.50
N GLY A 185 6.37 7.63 -11.87
CA GLY A 185 6.36 6.31 -12.51
C GLY A 185 5.35 6.23 -13.65
N ILE A 186 4.14 6.72 -13.43
CA ILE A 186 3.11 6.79 -14.48
C ILE A 186 3.54 7.76 -15.58
N PHE A 187 4.01 8.96 -15.23
CA PHE A 187 4.44 9.96 -16.21
C PHE A 187 5.52 9.43 -17.15
N ASN A 188 6.56 8.80 -16.63
CA ASN A 188 7.67 8.30 -17.44
C ASN A 188 7.21 7.28 -18.49
N THR A 189 6.32 6.36 -18.10
CA THR A 189 5.80 5.35 -19.03
C THR A 189 4.78 5.96 -20.00
N PHE A 190 3.92 6.86 -19.51
CA PHE A 190 3.00 7.60 -20.36
C PHE A 190 3.74 8.36 -21.47
N LYS A 191 4.79 9.08 -21.11
CA LYS A 191 5.61 9.85 -22.06
C LYS A 191 6.17 8.96 -23.16
N SER A 192 6.82 7.86 -22.79
CA SER A 192 7.41 6.92 -23.74
C SER A 192 6.38 6.32 -24.69
N GLU A 193 5.21 5.92 -24.18
CA GLU A 193 4.14 5.35 -24.99
C GLU A 193 3.44 6.40 -25.85
N ALA A 194 3.22 7.61 -25.34
CA ALA A 194 2.65 8.73 -26.08
C ALA A 194 3.50 9.06 -27.31
N GLU A 195 4.83 9.15 -27.14
CA GLU A 195 5.76 9.34 -28.24
C GLU A 195 5.65 8.20 -29.28
N ALA A 196 5.59 6.94 -28.85
CA ALA A 196 5.43 5.79 -29.73
C ALA A 196 4.11 5.78 -30.50
N LYS A 197 3.05 6.38 -29.96
CA LYS A 197 1.72 6.50 -30.57
C LYS A 197 1.56 7.78 -31.41
N GLY A 198 2.57 8.63 -31.47
CA GLY A 198 2.51 9.89 -32.20
C GLY A 198 1.65 10.97 -31.55
N LEU A 199 1.43 10.88 -30.24
CA LEU A 199 0.84 11.92 -29.43
C LEU A 199 1.91 12.98 -29.09
N ASP A 200 1.56 14.25 -29.20
CA ASP A 200 2.47 15.35 -28.94
C ASP A 200 2.33 15.86 -27.52
N ILE A 201 3.36 15.66 -26.69
CA ILE A 201 3.41 16.24 -25.35
C ILE A 201 3.95 17.67 -25.47
N VAL A 202 3.03 18.62 -25.59
CA VAL A 202 3.35 20.04 -25.83
C VAL A 202 3.74 20.80 -24.55
N ALA A 203 3.43 20.27 -23.36
CA ALA A 203 3.86 20.84 -22.08
C ALA A 203 4.06 19.75 -21.05
N GLU A 204 5.24 19.74 -20.41
CA GLU A 204 5.56 18.94 -19.25
C GLU A 204 5.71 19.89 -18.05
N GLN A 205 4.81 19.77 -17.09
CA GLN A 205 4.79 20.61 -15.92
C GLN A 205 4.84 19.76 -14.66
N SER A 206 5.68 20.15 -13.71
CA SER A 206 5.77 19.44 -12.44
C SER A 206 5.49 20.36 -11.27
N PHE A 207 5.17 19.76 -10.15
CA PHE A 207 5.16 20.34 -8.82
C PHE A 207 5.81 19.35 -7.84
N THR A 208 5.94 19.76 -6.59
CA THR A 208 6.45 18.93 -5.50
C THR A 208 5.52 19.02 -4.30
N LYS A 209 5.71 18.16 -3.30
CA LYS A 209 4.97 18.21 -2.03
C LYS A 209 4.96 19.58 -1.36
N ASP A 210 5.97 20.42 -1.63
CA ASP A 210 6.10 21.76 -1.03
C ASP A 210 5.40 22.86 -1.86
N SER A 211 4.90 22.55 -3.07
CA SER A 211 4.29 23.50 -4.02
C SER A 211 2.97 23.01 -4.62
N LYS A 212 2.15 22.31 -3.82
CA LYS A 212 0.97 21.55 -4.26
C LYS A 212 -0.38 22.27 -4.02
N THR A 213 -0.39 23.59 -3.86
CA THR A 213 -1.61 24.35 -3.54
C THR A 213 -2.03 25.34 -4.61
N ASP A 214 -1.10 25.81 -5.45
CA ASP A 214 -1.38 26.72 -6.56
C ASP A 214 -0.76 26.17 -7.85
N PHE A 215 -1.61 25.93 -8.83
CA PHE A 215 -1.25 25.36 -10.14
C PHE A 215 -1.44 26.33 -11.29
N SER A 216 -1.63 27.62 -11.01
CA SER A 216 -1.91 28.67 -12.01
C SER A 216 -0.82 28.74 -13.08
N ALA A 217 0.45 28.57 -12.70
CA ALA A 217 1.59 28.58 -13.62
C ALA A 217 1.55 27.37 -14.57
N GLN A 218 1.33 26.17 -14.04
CA GLN A 218 1.27 24.93 -14.80
C GLN A 218 0.07 24.92 -15.78
N ILE A 219 -1.09 25.38 -15.31
CA ILE A 219 -2.30 25.51 -16.14
C ILE A 219 -2.08 26.54 -17.26
N SER A 220 -1.47 27.67 -16.94
CA SER A 220 -1.15 28.70 -17.95
C SER A 220 -0.15 28.17 -18.99
N ALA A 221 0.86 27.42 -18.58
CA ALA A 221 1.82 26.80 -19.49
C ALA A 221 1.13 25.80 -20.43
N ALA A 222 0.27 24.93 -19.91
CA ALA A 222 -0.51 23.98 -20.70
C ALA A 222 -1.39 24.68 -21.75
N LYS A 223 -2.08 25.75 -21.34
CA LYS A 223 -2.94 26.56 -22.22
C LYS A 223 -2.12 27.27 -23.31
N ASN A 224 -1.02 27.91 -22.95
CA ASN A 224 -0.18 28.66 -23.88
C ASN A 224 0.52 27.73 -24.90
N ALA A 225 0.80 26.47 -24.52
CA ALA A 225 1.30 25.44 -25.43
C ALA A 225 0.24 24.90 -26.39
N GLY A 226 -1.03 25.28 -26.21
CA GLY A 226 -2.14 24.84 -27.07
C GLY A 226 -2.53 23.38 -26.84
N ALA A 227 -2.38 22.89 -25.62
CA ALA A 227 -2.84 21.55 -25.24
C ALA A 227 -4.36 21.44 -25.39
N ASP A 228 -4.85 20.33 -25.92
CA ASP A 228 -6.27 20.00 -26.04
C ASP A 228 -6.72 18.99 -24.97
N LEU A 229 -5.75 18.41 -24.24
CA LEU A 229 -5.96 17.53 -23.09
C LEU A 229 -4.88 17.78 -22.04
N VAL A 230 -5.27 17.71 -20.76
CA VAL A 230 -4.32 17.67 -19.63
C VAL A 230 -4.38 16.29 -18.98
N PHE A 231 -3.25 15.59 -18.96
CA PHE A 231 -3.08 14.32 -18.26
C PHE A 231 -2.55 14.57 -16.85
N LEU A 232 -3.22 13.99 -15.85
CA LEU A 232 -2.97 14.23 -14.43
C LEU A 232 -2.69 12.91 -13.69
N PRO A 233 -1.46 12.36 -13.75
CA PRO A 233 -1.09 11.19 -12.97
C PRO A 233 -0.77 11.57 -11.52
N ILE A 234 -1.76 12.00 -10.77
CA ILE A 234 -1.64 12.56 -9.41
C ILE A 234 -2.81 12.14 -8.53
N TYR A 235 -2.70 12.38 -7.22
CA TYR A 235 -3.81 12.11 -6.29
C TYR A 235 -4.94 13.12 -6.41
N TYR A 236 -6.13 12.71 -5.96
CA TYR A 236 -7.39 13.41 -6.19
C TYR A 236 -7.43 14.86 -5.70
N GLN A 237 -6.73 15.18 -4.62
CA GLN A 237 -6.79 16.52 -4.04
C GLN A 237 -6.12 17.55 -4.96
N GLN A 238 -4.92 17.28 -5.43
CA GLN A 238 -4.22 18.14 -6.39
C GLN A 238 -4.96 18.17 -7.73
N ALA A 239 -5.48 17.00 -8.17
CA ALA A 239 -6.29 16.92 -9.38
C ALA A 239 -7.52 17.86 -9.27
N SER A 240 -8.23 17.87 -8.16
CA SER A 240 -9.39 18.74 -7.97
C SER A 240 -9.04 20.23 -8.00
N LEU A 241 -7.88 20.61 -7.45
CA LEU A 241 -7.39 21.99 -7.50
C LEU A 241 -7.03 22.45 -8.91
N ILE A 242 -6.53 21.53 -9.75
CA ILE A 242 -6.22 21.78 -11.16
C ILE A 242 -7.50 21.80 -12.00
N LEU A 243 -8.42 20.87 -11.79
CA LEU A 243 -9.64 20.71 -12.57
C LEU A 243 -10.60 21.89 -12.43
N THR A 244 -10.68 22.47 -11.24
CA THR A 244 -11.57 23.63 -10.99
C THR A 244 -11.27 24.79 -11.92
N PRO A 245 -10.05 25.34 -12.00
CA PRO A 245 -9.75 26.41 -12.96
C PRO A 245 -9.67 25.93 -14.43
N VAL A 246 -9.29 24.66 -14.69
CA VAL A 246 -9.25 24.10 -16.06
C VAL A 246 -10.63 24.04 -16.69
N SER A 247 -11.67 23.73 -15.94
CA SER A 247 -13.05 23.69 -16.45
C SER A 247 -13.53 25.03 -17.03
N TYR A 248 -12.98 26.15 -16.56
CA TYR A 248 -13.25 27.48 -17.09
C TYR A 248 -12.41 27.86 -18.31
N THR A 249 -11.38 27.06 -18.64
CA THR A 249 -10.47 27.35 -19.76
C THR A 249 -10.76 26.55 -21.02
N HIS A 250 -11.82 25.72 -21.03
CA HIS A 250 -12.19 24.82 -22.12
C HIS A 250 -11.16 23.73 -22.45
N LEU A 251 -10.20 23.46 -21.57
CA LEU A 251 -9.31 22.30 -21.65
C LEU A 251 -10.03 21.05 -21.17
N ARG A 252 -9.84 19.92 -21.87
CA ARG A 252 -10.29 18.62 -21.36
C ARG A 252 -9.26 18.09 -20.37
N ALA A 253 -9.70 17.70 -19.19
CA ALA A 253 -8.86 17.03 -18.20
C ALA A 253 -9.24 15.56 -18.08
N HIS A 254 -8.26 14.69 -17.99
CA HIS A 254 -8.46 13.26 -17.78
C HIS A 254 -7.72 12.85 -16.51
N GLU A 255 -8.49 12.40 -15.52
CA GLU A 255 -7.93 11.77 -14.31
C GLU A 255 -7.74 10.27 -14.57
N THR A 256 -6.59 9.73 -14.14
CA THR A 256 -6.48 8.30 -13.94
C THR A 256 -7.16 7.95 -12.62
N LYS A 257 -8.39 7.47 -12.67
CA LYS A 257 -9.02 6.85 -11.51
C LYS A 257 -8.39 5.48 -11.28
N ALA A 258 -7.67 5.39 -10.19
CA ALA A 258 -7.31 4.09 -9.64
C ALA A 258 -8.55 3.37 -9.11
#